data_feb35dc1e7fec28f9772ec62c6fcf9c0
#
_entry.id   feb35dc1e7fec28f9772ec62c6fcf9c0
#
_cell.length_a   1.000
_cell.length_b   1.000
_cell.length_c   1.000
_cell.angle_alpha   90.00
_cell.angle_beta   90.00
_cell.angle_gamma   90.00
#
_symmetry.space_group_name_H-M   'P 1'
#
loop_
_entity.id
_entity.type
_entity.pdbx_description
1 polymer ?
#
loop_
_entity_poly.entity_id
_entity_poly.type
_entity_poly.pdbx_seq_one_letter_code
_entity_poly.pdbx_strand_id
1 'polypeptide(L)'
;MNPTTEPSRSYVRLAPGDPAPWFNQRSTSNPSYAFDTVAGRYIVLCFFASAGDPVGRAAMQSVLAHRQQFDDVRLSFFGVSLDPGDETEGRVHESLPGIRFFWDSNGTVSRLYGALPKAAERGKTPVAARRFWIVLDPTLRVLLVVPFASDGSDAATLFGYLDRLPPPERFAGVEVQAPILYLPNVFEQEFCRHLVGVYQAHGGEESGFMRDVGGKTVMLQNPTHKRRRDYIIEDPELIRQTQIRVLRRIYPEILKVYSFNATRMERYIIACYSAEDNAHFRAHRDNTTKGTAHRRFAVSINLNSEFEGGEVSFPEYGPRSFKPPPGGAVIFPCALLHAVSPVTSGSRYAFLPFLYDDEAAKVREANNKFLGEGVEAYRASQKAE
;
A
#
# COMPACT_ATOMS: atom_id res chain seq x y z
N MET A 1 44.11 33.49 7.73
CA MET A 1 42.89 33.22 6.94
C MET A 1 42.54 31.76 7.16
N ASN A 2 41.51 31.47 7.96
CA ASN A 2 41.03 30.10 8.14
C ASN A 2 40.25 29.67 6.89
N PRO A 3 40.48 28.50 6.34
CA PRO A 3 39.65 28.00 5.27
C PRO A 3 38.26 27.72 5.84
N THR A 4 37.28 28.46 5.35
CA THR A 4 35.87 28.17 5.59
C THR A 4 35.56 26.78 4.99
N THR A 5 35.53 25.76 5.82
CA THR A 5 35.01 24.43 5.46
C THR A 5 33.54 24.60 5.05
N GLU A 6 33.25 24.51 3.75
CA GLU A 6 31.89 24.41 3.26
C GLU A 6 31.22 23.21 3.98
N PRO A 7 29.99 23.35 4.52
CA PRO A 7 29.31 22.24 5.15
C PRO A 7 29.14 21.12 4.12
N SER A 8 29.65 19.94 4.42
CA SER A 8 29.58 18.79 3.54
C SER A 8 28.10 18.46 3.28
N ARG A 9 27.65 18.57 2.03
CA ARG A 9 26.27 18.27 1.63
C ARG A 9 25.94 16.82 1.97
N SER A 10 24.99 16.61 2.89
CA SER A 10 24.57 15.28 3.31
C SER A 10 23.52 14.74 2.35
N TYR A 11 23.77 13.54 1.80
CA TYR A 11 22.84 12.80 0.95
C TYR A 11 22.32 11.56 1.70
N VAL A 12 21.07 11.14 1.44
CA VAL A 12 20.64 9.79 1.78
C VAL A 12 21.48 8.80 0.96
N ARG A 13 21.86 7.69 1.57
CA ARG A 13 22.51 6.58 0.86
C ARG A 13 21.72 5.31 1.17
N LEU A 14 21.09 4.78 0.14
CA LEU A 14 20.42 3.50 0.21
C LEU A 14 21.38 2.41 -0.29
N ALA A 15 21.40 1.28 0.38
CA ALA A 15 22.22 0.12 0.08
C ALA A 15 21.36 -1.14 -0.06
N PRO A 16 21.84 -2.20 -0.70
CA PRO A 16 21.15 -3.48 -0.75
C PRO A 16 20.74 -3.95 0.65
N GLY A 17 19.47 -4.33 0.81
CA GLY A 17 18.85 -4.70 2.08
C GLY A 17 18.09 -3.57 2.79
N ASP A 18 18.32 -2.30 2.46
CA ASP A 18 17.55 -1.20 3.04
C ASP A 18 16.09 -1.21 2.54
N PRO A 19 15.11 -0.88 3.39
CA PRO A 19 13.75 -0.63 2.92
C PRO A 19 13.71 0.67 2.11
N ALA A 20 13.05 0.64 0.95
CA ALA A 20 12.81 1.83 0.16
C ALA A 20 11.82 2.76 0.87
N PRO A 21 12.10 4.07 0.97
CA PRO A 21 11.16 5.02 1.54
C PRO A 21 9.86 5.09 0.74
N TRP A 22 8.72 5.08 1.44
CA TRP A 22 7.41 5.26 0.82
C TRP A 22 7.12 6.75 0.62
N PHE A 23 6.43 7.05 -0.47
CA PHE A 23 6.04 8.42 -0.79
C PHE A 23 4.75 8.46 -1.60
N ASN A 24 4.10 9.62 -1.61
CA ASN A 24 3.06 9.95 -2.57
C ASN A 24 3.59 11.03 -3.51
N GLN A 25 3.44 10.83 -4.82
CA GLN A 25 3.89 11.76 -5.83
C GLN A 25 2.96 11.77 -7.04
N ARG A 26 2.83 12.90 -7.70
CA ARG A 26 2.14 13.00 -8.98
C ARG A 26 2.89 12.20 -10.04
N SER A 27 2.18 11.37 -10.77
CA SER A 27 2.70 10.59 -11.90
C SER A 27 2.02 11.00 -13.21
N THR A 28 2.40 10.36 -14.30
CA THR A 28 1.84 10.60 -15.63
C THR A 28 0.31 10.51 -15.68
N SER A 29 -0.28 9.54 -14.99
CA SER A 29 -1.73 9.27 -15.03
C SER A 29 -2.44 9.39 -13.68
N ASN A 30 -1.71 9.71 -12.59
CA ASN A 30 -2.30 9.77 -11.25
C ASN A 30 -1.81 11.01 -10.49
N PRO A 31 -2.72 11.91 -10.04
CA PRO A 31 -2.35 13.14 -9.35
C PRO A 31 -1.69 12.91 -7.98
N SER A 32 -1.85 11.72 -7.40
CA SER A 32 -1.24 11.34 -6.12
C SER A 32 -1.05 9.83 -6.05
N TYR A 33 -0.01 9.34 -6.72
CA TYR A 33 0.33 7.92 -6.75
C TYR A 33 1.03 7.52 -5.45
N ALA A 34 0.48 6.55 -4.74
CA ALA A 34 1.05 5.98 -3.52
C ALA A 34 2.06 4.89 -3.91
N PHE A 35 3.36 5.16 -3.75
CA PHE A 35 4.43 4.27 -4.20
C PHE A 35 4.45 2.93 -3.46
N ASP A 36 4.06 2.89 -2.20
CA ASP A 36 3.97 1.65 -1.41
C ASP A 36 3.02 0.60 -2.00
N THR A 37 2.08 1.01 -2.87
CA THR A 37 1.11 0.10 -3.50
C THR A 37 1.65 -0.66 -4.72
N VAL A 38 2.89 -0.38 -5.16
CA VAL A 38 3.51 -1.08 -6.28
C VAL A 38 4.17 -2.40 -5.88
N ALA A 39 4.27 -2.70 -4.59
CA ALA A 39 4.85 -3.93 -4.07
C ALA A 39 4.19 -5.19 -4.66
N GLY A 40 4.87 -6.32 -4.55
CA GLY A 40 4.44 -7.61 -5.11
C GLY A 40 5.11 -7.96 -6.45
N ARG A 41 5.98 -7.10 -6.95
CA ARG A 41 6.81 -7.30 -8.14
C ARG A 41 8.13 -6.56 -8.01
N TYR A 42 9.09 -6.85 -8.87
CA TYR A 42 10.31 -6.05 -8.92
C TYR A 42 10.04 -4.65 -9.45
N ILE A 43 10.75 -3.66 -8.91
CA ILE A 43 10.63 -2.28 -9.32
C ILE A 43 11.99 -1.75 -9.74
N VAL A 44 12.05 -1.06 -10.86
CA VAL A 44 13.17 -0.19 -11.24
C VAL A 44 12.75 1.26 -11.03
N LEU A 45 13.41 1.96 -10.12
CA LEU A 45 13.35 3.42 -10.00
C LEU A 45 14.57 4.01 -10.69
N CYS A 46 14.37 5.00 -11.58
CA CYS A 46 15.43 5.70 -12.29
C CYS A 46 15.39 7.18 -11.94
N PHE A 47 16.42 7.66 -11.25
CA PHE A 47 16.63 9.08 -10.99
C PHE A 47 17.48 9.68 -12.12
N PHE A 48 16.84 10.04 -13.25
CA PHE A 48 17.53 10.48 -14.46
C PHE A 48 17.67 12.01 -14.58
N ALA A 49 17.04 12.77 -13.69
CA ALA A 49 16.97 14.23 -13.60
C ALA A 49 16.16 14.88 -14.73
N SER A 50 16.60 14.80 -15.99
CA SER A 50 15.91 15.36 -17.17
C SER A 50 16.18 14.54 -18.41
N ALA A 51 15.17 14.30 -19.24
CA ALA A 51 15.30 13.74 -20.57
C ALA A 51 15.67 14.82 -21.62
N GLY A 52 15.71 16.09 -21.24
CA GLY A 52 16.19 17.18 -22.09
C GLY A 52 17.70 17.13 -22.33
N ASP A 53 18.47 16.52 -21.42
CA ASP A 53 19.91 16.36 -21.61
C ASP A 53 20.27 14.98 -22.21
N PRO A 54 21.46 14.84 -22.81
CA PRO A 54 21.86 13.61 -23.52
C PRO A 54 21.92 12.39 -22.63
N VAL A 55 22.33 12.53 -21.36
CA VAL A 55 22.51 11.41 -20.43
C VAL A 55 21.15 10.85 -19.99
N GLY A 56 20.23 11.72 -19.58
CA GLY A 56 18.87 11.30 -19.21
C GLY A 56 18.12 10.72 -20.41
N ARG A 57 18.31 11.29 -21.62
CA ARG A 57 17.72 10.76 -22.85
C ARG A 57 18.23 9.37 -23.18
N ALA A 58 19.55 9.13 -23.08
CA ALA A 58 20.13 7.81 -23.30
C ALA A 58 19.59 6.76 -22.33
N ALA A 59 19.43 7.12 -21.05
CA ALA A 59 18.81 6.24 -20.07
C ALA A 59 17.38 5.86 -20.46
N MET A 60 16.55 6.83 -20.88
CA MET A 60 15.17 6.56 -21.31
C MET A 60 15.12 5.71 -22.60
N GLN A 61 16.04 5.94 -23.53
CA GLN A 61 16.16 5.09 -24.72
C GLN A 61 16.51 3.65 -24.37
N SER A 62 17.39 3.41 -23.38
CA SER A 62 17.70 2.06 -22.92
C SER A 62 16.49 1.36 -22.29
N VAL A 63 15.64 2.07 -21.56
CA VAL A 63 14.37 1.54 -21.01
C VAL A 63 13.44 1.13 -22.15
N LEU A 64 13.28 1.98 -23.16
CA LEU A 64 12.40 1.69 -24.29
C LEU A 64 12.93 0.53 -25.15
N ALA A 65 14.26 0.37 -25.29
CA ALA A 65 14.86 -0.78 -25.96
C ALA A 65 14.54 -2.12 -25.23
N HIS A 66 14.31 -2.08 -23.92
CA HIS A 66 13.95 -3.23 -23.09
C HIS A 66 12.47 -3.22 -22.67
N ARG A 67 11.59 -2.51 -23.41
CA ARG A 67 10.18 -2.29 -23.10
C ARG A 67 9.43 -3.57 -22.70
N GLN A 68 9.74 -4.70 -23.35
CA GLN A 68 9.03 -5.97 -23.15
C GLN A 68 9.25 -6.57 -21.74
N GLN A 69 10.27 -6.16 -21.01
CA GLN A 69 10.52 -6.65 -19.64
C GLN A 69 9.56 -6.03 -18.61
N PHE A 70 8.91 -4.91 -18.95
CA PHE A 70 8.05 -4.14 -18.03
C PHE A 70 6.57 -4.44 -18.30
N ASP A 71 5.97 -5.30 -17.47
CA ASP A 71 4.64 -5.89 -17.70
C ASP A 71 3.64 -5.65 -16.54
N ASP A 72 4.05 -4.98 -15.45
CA ASP A 72 3.29 -4.79 -14.20
C ASP A 72 2.99 -6.09 -13.42
N VAL A 73 3.46 -7.24 -13.90
CA VAL A 73 3.32 -8.53 -13.22
C VAL A 73 4.66 -8.94 -12.59
N ARG A 74 5.70 -9.02 -13.39
CA ARG A 74 7.06 -9.35 -12.94
C ARG A 74 7.86 -8.11 -12.58
N LEU A 75 7.80 -7.06 -13.40
CA LEU A 75 8.67 -5.90 -13.32
C LEU A 75 7.93 -4.63 -13.74
N SER A 76 8.12 -3.55 -12.99
CA SER A 76 7.66 -2.21 -13.36
C SER A 76 8.81 -1.22 -13.31
N PHE A 77 8.75 -0.23 -14.19
CA PHE A 77 9.66 0.90 -14.26
C PHE A 77 8.99 2.20 -13.84
N PHE A 78 9.69 2.98 -13.04
CA PHE A 78 9.30 4.34 -12.68
C PHE A 78 10.49 5.29 -12.87
N GLY A 79 10.37 6.22 -13.81
CA GLY A 79 11.31 7.32 -13.96
C GLY A 79 10.97 8.47 -13.02
N VAL A 80 11.96 9.09 -12.41
CA VAL A 80 11.80 10.28 -11.55
C VAL A 80 12.46 11.46 -12.23
N SER A 81 11.62 12.41 -12.70
CA SER A 81 12.06 13.63 -13.36
C SER A 81 12.03 14.83 -12.43
N LEU A 82 13.11 15.61 -12.45
CA LEU A 82 13.22 16.93 -11.79
C LEU A 82 12.85 18.08 -12.73
N ASP A 83 12.80 17.84 -14.03
CA ASP A 83 12.59 18.86 -15.05
C ASP A 83 11.12 18.96 -15.45
N PRO A 84 10.44 20.09 -15.16
CA PRO A 84 9.07 20.30 -15.65
C PRO A 84 8.92 20.20 -17.16
N GLY A 85 9.99 20.48 -17.93
CA GLY A 85 10.01 20.38 -19.38
C GLY A 85 9.81 18.96 -19.90
N ASP A 86 10.13 17.94 -19.11
CA ASP A 86 9.90 16.54 -19.50
C ASP A 86 8.41 16.23 -19.67
N GLU A 87 7.56 16.83 -18.84
CA GLU A 87 6.11 16.74 -18.98
C GLU A 87 5.55 17.71 -20.01
N THR A 88 5.93 19.01 -19.93
CA THR A 88 5.29 20.05 -20.74
C THR A 88 5.64 19.96 -22.23
N GLU A 89 6.81 19.42 -22.55
CA GLU A 89 7.27 19.19 -23.92
C GLU A 89 7.09 17.73 -24.37
N GLY A 90 6.56 16.87 -23.48
CA GLY A 90 6.32 15.47 -23.79
C GLY A 90 7.57 14.67 -24.11
N ARG A 91 8.70 14.94 -23.40
CA ARG A 91 9.98 14.26 -23.66
C ARG A 91 10.00 12.81 -23.21
N VAL A 92 9.13 12.46 -22.26
CA VAL A 92 8.88 11.09 -21.78
C VAL A 92 7.40 10.83 -21.65
N HIS A 93 7.00 9.60 -21.97
CA HIS A 93 5.59 9.17 -21.92
C HIS A 93 5.47 7.85 -21.19
N GLU A 94 4.37 7.67 -20.45
CA GLU A 94 4.05 6.36 -19.91
C GLU A 94 3.77 5.36 -21.04
N SER A 95 4.13 4.12 -20.79
CA SER A 95 3.82 3.00 -21.68
C SER A 95 3.29 1.85 -20.84
N LEU A 96 1.95 1.77 -20.73
CA LEU A 96 1.28 0.76 -19.95
C LEU A 96 1.10 -0.54 -20.74
N PRO A 97 1.17 -1.68 -20.05
CA PRO A 97 1.57 -1.83 -18.65
C PRO A 97 3.09 -1.61 -18.48
N GLY A 98 3.56 -1.24 -17.29
CA GLY A 98 4.96 -1.38 -16.86
C GLY A 98 5.80 -0.12 -16.80
N ILE A 99 5.56 0.92 -17.57
CA ILE A 99 6.41 2.14 -17.58
C ILE A 99 5.61 3.37 -17.19
N ARG A 100 6.07 4.07 -16.13
CA ARG A 100 5.47 5.31 -15.61
C ARG A 100 6.54 6.31 -15.19
N PHE A 101 6.14 7.58 -15.00
CA PHE A 101 7.03 8.63 -14.55
C PHE A 101 6.44 9.40 -13.37
N PHE A 102 7.30 9.80 -12.43
CA PHE A 102 7.00 10.72 -11.34
C PHE A 102 7.53 12.11 -11.65
N TRP A 103 6.69 13.12 -11.47
CA TRP A 103 7.01 14.53 -11.67
C TRP A 103 7.48 15.16 -10.35
N ASP A 104 8.80 15.11 -10.10
CA ASP A 104 9.42 15.51 -8.84
C ASP A 104 10.09 16.90 -8.92
N SER A 105 9.44 17.87 -9.58
CA SER A 105 9.99 19.21 -9.79
C SER A 105 10.38 19.94 -8.50
N ASN A 106 9.75 19.60 -7.37
CA ASN A 106 10.11 20.11 -6.05
C ASN A 106 11.26 19.34 -5.38
N GLY A 107 11.70 18.22 -5.97
CA GLY A 107 12.79 17.38 -5.49
C GLY A 107 12.51 16.59 -4.21
N THR A 108 11.26 16.40 -3.83
CA THR A 108 10.89 15.70 -2.59
C THR A 108 11.33 14.25 -2.62
N VAL A 109 10.99 13.51 -3.67
CA VAL A 109 11.37 12.11 -3.86
C VAL A 109 12.88 11.98 -4.07
N SER A 110 13.46 12.89 -4.87
CA SER A 110 14.91 12.92 -5.13
C SER A 110 15.75 13.13 -3.88
N ARG A 111 15.29 13.95 -2.91
CA ARG A 111 15.95 14.08 -1.60
C ARG A 111 15.80 12.83 -0.76
N LEU A 112 14.64 12.24 -0.77
CA LEU A 112 14.32 11.04 0.01
C LEU A 112 15.19 9.84 -0.38
N TYR A 113 15.55 9.74 -1.67
CA TYR A 113 16.40 8.69 -2.22
C TYR A 113 17.87 9.08 -2.41
N GLY A 114 18.23 10.33 -2.15
CA GLY A 114 19.61 10.82 -2.22
C GLY A 114 20.09 11.19 -3.62
N ALA A 115 19.19 11.42 -4.57
CA ALA A 115 19.50 12.07 -5.84
C ALA A 115 19.77 13.57 -5.65
N LEU A 116 19.14 14.18 -4.65
CA LEU A 116 19.42 15.53 -4.17
C LEU A 116 19.87 15.52 -2.70
N PRO A 117 20.62 16.54 -2.22
CA PRO A 117 21.00 16.63 -0.81
C PRO A 117 19.79 16.82 0.10
N LYS A 118 19.87 16.35 1.36
CA LYS A 118 18.77 16.38 2.38
C LYS A 118 18.25 17.80 2.63
N ALA A 119 19.13 18.79 2.69
CA ALA A 119 18.78 20.20 2.81
C ALA A 119 19.07 20.92 1.50
N ALA A 120 18.05 21.50 0.85
CA ALA A 120 18.25 22.49 -0.18
C ALA A 120 18.36 23.84 0.52
N GLU A 121 19.56 24.40 0.60
CA GLU A 121 19.72 25.80 0.98
C GLU A 121 19.17 26.68 -0.15
N ARG A 122 18.06 27.36 0.10
CA ARG A 122 17.53 28.36 -0.84
C ARG A 122 18.60 29.42 -1.08
N GLY A 123 18.99 29.61 -2.34
CA GLY A 123 19.88 30.72 -2.76
C GLY A 123 21.34 30.35 -2.92
N LYS A 124 21.79 29.11 -2.72
CA LYS A 124 23.16 28.66 -3.03
C LYS A 124 23.21 27.89 -4.36
N THR A 125 24.42 27.87 -4.96
CA THR A 125 24.79 27.30 -6.27
C THR A 125 23.95 26.06 -6.66
N PRO A 126 23.46 25.95 -7.91
CA PRO A 126 22.75 24.81 -8.42
C PRO A 126 23.49 23.51 -8.09
N VAL A 127 22.81 22.57 -7.47
CA VAL A 127 23.38 21.27 -7.13
C VAL A 127 23.10 20.33 -8.28
N ALA A 128 24.15 19.75 -8.87
CA ALA A 128 23.99 18.67 -9.82
C ALA A 128 23.29 17.49 -9.14
N ALA A 129 22.18 17.01 -9.72
CA ALA A 129 21.49 15.84 -9.25
C ALA A 129 22.36 14.60 -9.50
N ARG A 130 22.41 13.69 -8.52
CA ARG A 130 22.97 12.35 -8.71
C ARG A 130 22.00 11.54 -9.55
N ARG A 131 22.52 10.80 -10.52
CA ARG A 131 21.75 9.93 -11.39
C ARG A 131 22.10 8.50 -11.14
N PHE A 132 21.10 7.67 -10.96
CA PHE A 132 21.27 6.26 -10.68
C PHE A 132 19.97 5.48 -10.88
N TRP A 133 20.12 4.17 -11.00
CA TRP A 133 19.07 3.19 -11.00
C TRP A 133 18.99 2.55 -9.61
N ILE A 134 17.79 2.25 -9.16
CA ILE A 134 17.55 1.39 -7.99
C ILE A 134 16.64 0.24 -8.42
N VAL A 135 17.02 -0.98 -8.07
CA VAL A 135 16.17 -2.15 -8.21
C VAL A 135 15.66 -2.54 -6.83
N LEU A 136 14.35 -2.74 -6.72
CA LEU A 136 13.68 -3.18 -5.50
C LEU A 136 13.08 -4.58 -5.68
N ASP A 137 13.07 -5.37 -4.61
CA ASP A 137 12.35 -6.63 -4.53
C ASP A 137 10.83 -6.44 -4.34
N PRO A 138 10.02 -7.51 -4.41
CA PRO A 138 8.56 -7.43 -4.20
C PRO A 138 8.11 -6.83 -2.86
N THR A 139 8.97 -6.82 -1.82
CA THR A 139 8.69 -6.18 -0.52
C THR A 139 9.20 -4.75 -0.44
N LEU A 140 9.64 -4.17 -1.56
CA LEU A 140 10.22 -2.82 -1.68
C LEU A 140 11.52 -2.65 -0.88
N ARG A 141 12.38 -3.66 -0.87
CA ARG A 141 13.74 -3.55 -0.34
C ARG A 141 14.74 -3.41 -1.49
N VAL A 142 15.77 -2.63 -1.26
CA VAL A 142 16.82 -2.38 -2.26
C VAL A 142 17.59 -3.67 -2.55
N LEU A 143 17.64 -4.07 -3.81
CA LEU A 143 18.49 -5.16 -4.30
C LEU A 143 19.79 -4.65 -4.90
N LEU A 144 19.72 -3.54 -5.63
CA LEU A 144 20.84 -2.99 -6.38
C LEU A 144 20.69 -1.47 -6.52
N VAL A 145 21.82 -0.77 -6.44
CA VAL A 145 21.94 0.66 -6.81
C VAL A 145 23.06 0.77 -7.84
N VAL A 146 22.75 1.29 -9.03
CA VAL A 146 23.72 1.49 -10.11
C VAL A 146 23.83 2.98 -10.44
N PRO A 147 24.92 3.67 -10.07
CA PRO A 147 25.15 5.02 -10.53
C PRO A 147 25.29 5.08 -12.05
N PHE A 148 24.83 6.16 -12.69
CA PHE A 148 25.07 6.35 -14.12
C PHE A 148 26.56 6.43 -14.39
N ALA A 149 27.01 5.70 -15.38
CA ALA A 149 28.40 5.68 -15.83
C ALA A 149 28.61 6.62 -17.03
N SER A 150 29.77 7.24 -17.12
CA SER A 150 30.09 8.16 -18.22
C SER A 150 30.21 7.46 -19.59
N ASP A 151 30.48 6.17 -19.57
CA ASP A 151 30.57 5.31 -20.76
C ASP A 151 29.25 4.58 -21.11
N GLY A 152 28.17 4.80 -20.30
CA GLY A 152 26.86 4.17 -20.51
C GLY A 152 26.78 2.70 -20.10
N SER A 153 27.81 2.15 -19.43
CA SER A 153 27.85 0.75 -18.98
C SER A 153 26.84 0.43 -17.87
N ASP A 154 26.29 1.44 -17.23
CA ASP A 154 25.27 1.32 -16.17
C ASP A 154 23.99 0.63 -16.67
N ALA A 155 23.54 0.94 -17.89
CA ALA A 155 22.37 0.29 -18.49
C ALA A 155 22.61 -1.22 -18.71
N ALA A 156 23.77 -1.60 -19.25
CA ALA A 156 24.12 -3.02 -19.43
C ALA A 156 24.21 -3.75 -18.08
N THR A 157 24.77 -3.10 -17.05
CA THR A 157 24.82 -3.62 -15.68
C THR A 157 23.43 -3.85 -15.12
N LEU A 158 22.53 -2.86 -15.26
CA LEU A 158 21.13 -2.95 -14.81
C LEU A 158 20.42 -4.12 -15.49
N PHE A 159 20.33 -4.11 -16.83
CA PHE A 159 19.54 -5.09 -17.56
C PHE A 159 20.10 -6.51 -17.42
N GLY A 160 21.44 -6.67 -17.43
CA GLY A 160 22.08 -7.96 -17.12
C GLY A 160 21.81 -8.45 -15.68
N TYR A 161 21.53 -7.57 -14.73
CA TYR A 161 21.07 -7.96 -13.41
C TYR A 161 19.60 -8.39 -13.43
N LEU A 162 18.71 -7.63 -14.09
CA LEU A 162 17.28 -7.91 -14.19
C LEU A 162 16.98 -9.26 -14.86
N ASP A 163 17.80 -9.66 -15.87
CA ASP A 163 17.66 -10.95 -16.56
C ASP A 163 17.88 -12.16 -15.65
N ARG A 164 18.66 -12.00 -14.57
CA ARG A 164 18.98 -13.05 -13.61
C ARG A 164 18.07 -13.11 -12.40
N LEU A 165 17.13 -12.16 -12.26
CA LEU A 165 16.20 -12.17 -11.14
C LEU A 165 15.27 -13.38 -11.21
N PRO A 166 15.06 -14.10 -10.09
CA PRO A 166 14.08 -15.18 -10.02
C PRO A 166 12.66 -14.65 -10.22
N PRO A 167 11.65 -15.51 -10.38
CA PRO A 167 10.25 -15.10 -10.35
C PRO A 167 9.92 -14.33 -9.04
N PRO A 168 9.03 -13.30 -9.08
CA PRO A 168 8.71 -12.48 -7.92
C PRO A 168 8.27 -13.26 -6.68
N GLU A 169 7.53 -14.36 -6.86
CA GLU A 169 7.07 -15.23 -5.77
C GLU A 169 8.20 -16.00 -5.08
N ARG A 170 9.39 -16.03 -5.69
CA ARG A 170 10.60 -16.69 -5.16
C ARG A 170 11.79 -15.74 -5.03
N PHE A 171 11.53 -14.45 -4.91
CA PHE A 171 12.57 -13.40 -4.84
C PHE A 171 13.61 -13.65 -3.74
N ALA A 172 13.23 -14.31 -2.65
CA ALA A 172 14.09 -14.66 -1.53
C ALA A 172 14.74 -16.06 -1.68
N GLY A 173 14.63 -16.71 -2.86
CA GLY A 173 15.06 -18.09 -3.08
C GLY A 173 14.05 -19.15 -2.64
N VAL A 174 13.05 -18.76 -1.88
CA VAL A 174 11.94 -19.60 -1.38
C VAL A 174 10.63 -18.83 -1.50
N GLU A 175 9.50 -19.52 -1.42
CA GLU A 175 8.20 -18.89 -1.23
C GLU A 175 8.11 -18.32 0.19
N VAL A 176 7.89 -17.01 0.30
CA VAL A 176 7.75 -16.34 1.58
C VAL A 176 6.29 -16.36 2.01
N GLN A 177 6.03 -16.81 3.25
CA GLN A 177 4.68 -16.82 3.79
C GLN A 177 4.28 -15.43 4.27
N ALA A 178 3.08 -14.98 3.89
CA ALA A 178 2.51 -13.76 4.45
C ALA A 178 2.38 -13.91 5.99
N PRO A 179 2.80 -12.91 6.79
CA PRO A 179 2.70 -12.96 8.25
C PRO A 179 1.26 -12.71 8.71
N ILE A 180 0.42 -13.71 8.56
CA ILE A 180 -1.02 -13.66 8.86
C ILE A 180 -1.43 -14.79 9.79
N LEU A 181 -2.56 -14.60 10.48
CA LEU A 181 -3.26 -15.70 11.17
C LEU A 181 -4.42 -16.19 10.31
N TYR A 182 -4.55 -17.48 10.18
CA TYR A 182 -5.68 -18.14 9.57
C TYR A 182 -6.42 -18.98 10.62
N LEU A 183 -7.61 -18.55 11.05
CA LEU A 183 -8.40 -19.18 12.09
C LEU A 183 -9.71 -19.72 11.50
N PRO A 184 -9.95 -21.05 11.51
CA PRO A 184 -11.10 -21.63 10.82
C PRO A 184 -12.44 -21.45 11.53
N ASN A 185 -12.47 -21.15 12.84
CA ASN A 185 -13.68 -21.15 13.66
C ASN A 185 -13.71 -19.96 14.64
N VAL A 186 -13.91 -18.75 14.12
CA VAL A 186 -14.08 -17.54 14.96
C VAL A 186 -15.56 -17.29 15.28
N PHE A 187 -16.44 -17.44 14.29
CA PHE A 187 -17.89 -17.38 14.46
C PHE A 187 -18.51 -18.76 14.25
N GLU A 188 -19.58 -19.08 14.98
CA GLU A 188 -20.40 -20.26 14.74
C GLU A 188 -21.18 -20.07 13.42
N GLN A 189 -21.44 -21.14 12.70
CA GLN A 189 -22.16 -21.07 11.42
C GLN A 189 -23.57 -20.48 11.56
N GLU A 190 -24.25 -20.76 12.68
CA GLU A 190 -25.57 -20.19 12.98
C GLU A 190 -25.47 -18.65 13.15
N PHE A 191 -24.44 -18.19 13.86
CA PHE A 191 -24.19 -16.75 14.02
C PHE A 191 -23.84 -16.08 12.68
N CYS A 192 -23.10 -16.75 11.81
CA CYS A 192 -22.85 -16.28 10.45
C CYS A 192 -24.15 -16.12 9.66
N ARG A 193 -25.03 -17.13 9.69
CA ARG A 193 -26.34 -17.05 9.01
C ARG A 193 -27.19 -15.91 9.56
N HIS A 194 -27.17 -15.71 10.89
CA HIS A 194 -27.88 -14.59 11.50
C HIS A 194 -27.37 -13.23 10.98
N LEU A 195 -26.05 -13.00 10.93
CA LEU A 195 -25.46 -11.76 10.40
C LEU A 195 -25.81 -11.56 8.91
N VAL A 196 -25.78 -12.62 8.09
CA VAL A 196 -26.19 -12.53 6.68
C VAL A 196 -27.68 -12.16 6.59
N GLY A 197 -28.55 -12.74 7.43
CA GLY A 197 -29.97 -12.40 7.49
C GLY A 197 -30.21 -10.93 7.89
N VAL A 198 -29.42 -10.40 8.84
CA VAL A 198 -29.46 -8.97 9.20
C VAL A 198 -29.13 -8.11 8.00
N TYR A 199 -28.05 -8.42 7.26
CA TYR A 199 -27.71 -7.66 6.04
C TYR A 199 -28.80 -7.74 4.98
N GLN A 200 -29.38 -8.93 4.75
CA GLN A 200 -30.44 -9.12 3.74
C GLN A 200 -31.73 -8.37 4.10
N ALA A 201 -32.03 -8.20 5.37
CA ALA A 201 -33.19 -7.48 5.84
C ALA A 201 -33.07 -5.95 5.71
N HIS A 202 -31.83 -5.43 5.87
CA HIS A 202 -31.60 -3.97 5.91
C HIS A 202 -30.88 -3.41 4.66
N GLY A 203 -30.20 -4.26 3.89
CA GLY A 203 -29.32 -3.84 2.80
C GLY A 203 -28.01 -3.23 3.29
N GLY A 204 -27.22 -2.71 2.36
CA GLY A 204 -25.97 -2.01 2.65
C GLY A 204 -25.78 -0.79 1.76
N GLU A 205 -25.05 0.20 2.26
CA GLU A 205 -24.68 1.40 1.51
C GLU A 205 -23.31 1.24 0.84
N GLU A 206 -23.08 2.01 -0.24
CA GLU A 206 -21.81 1.97 -0.96
C GLU A 206 -20.66 2.46 -0.05
N SER A 207 -19.62 1.64 0.06
CA SER A 207 -18.52 1.86 0.99
C SER A 207 -17.34 2.54 0.30
N GLY A 208 -16.93 3.71 0.81
CA GLY A 208 -15.71 4.42 0.41
C GLY A 208 -14.43 3.87 1.07
N PHE A 209 -13.33 4.55 0.82
CA PHE A 209 -12.03 4.32 1.47
C PHE A 209 -11.42 5.65 1.92
N MET A 210 -10.55 5.58 2.92
CA MET A 210 -9.91 6.77 3.50
C MET A 210 -8.68 7.18 2.71
N ARG A 211 -8.51 8.48 2.47
CA ARG A 211 -7.35 9.07 1.82
C ARG A 211 -7.03 10.44 2.40
N ASP A 212 -5.74 10.78 2.46
CA ASP A 212 -5.31 12.13 2.84
C ASP A 212 -5.34 13.04 1.60
N VAL A 213 -6.14 14.11 1.69
CA VAL A 213 -6.28 15.16 0.67
C VAL A 213 -6.15 16.51 1.35
N GLY A 214 -5.20 17.35 0.89
CA GLY A 214 -4.97 18.67 1.48
C GLY A 214 -4.62 18.64 2.98
N GLY A 215 -3.97 17.57 3.46
CA GLY A 215 -3.60 17.38 4.86
C GLY A 215 -4.74 16.89 5.77
N LYS A 216 -5.90 16.55 5.20
CA LYS A 216 -7.06 15.98 5.89
C LYS A 216 -7.36 14.58 5.39
N THR A 217 -7.75 13.67 6.30
CA THR A 217 -8.28 12.37 5.95
C THR A 217 -9.76 12.50 5.60
N VAL A 218 -10.11 12.15 4.38
CA VAL A 218 -11.47 12.17 3.84
C VAL A 218 -11.87 10.79 3.33
N MET A 219 -13.16 10.53 3.29
CA MET A 219 -13.70 9.33 2.64
C MET A 219 -13.92 9.62 1.15
N LEU A 220 -13.34 8.78 0.29
CA LEU A 220 -13.52 8.86 -1.15
C LEU A 220 -14.26 7.62 -1.66
N GLN A 221 -15.07 7.82 -2.70
CA GLN A 221 -15.66 6.75 -3.49
C GLN A 221 -14.99 6.70 -4.85
N ASN A 222 -14.45 5.54 -5.20
CA ASN A 222 -13.89 5.27 -6.52
C ASN A 222 -14.17 3.81 -6.89
N PRO A 223 -15.19 3.55 -7.72
CA PRO A 223 -15.59 2.19 -8.08
C PRO A 223 -14.52 1.37 -8.82
N THR A 224 -13.52 2.02 -9.42
CA THR A 224 -12.38 1.31 -10.02
C THR A 224 -11.35 0.83 -9.01
N HIS A 225 -11.36 1.39 -7.79
CA HIS A 225 -10.45 1.02 -6.71
C HIS A 225 -11.13 0.10 -5.69
N LYS A 226 -12.38 0.41 -5.31
CA LYS A 226 -13.19 -0.35 -4.36
C LYS A 226 -14.65 -0.37 -4.77
N ARG A 227 -15.24 -1.54 -4.81
CA ARG A 227 -16.68 -1.77 -4.91
C ARG A 227 -17.13 -2.72 -3.82
N ARG A 228 -17.94 -2.24 -2.90
CA ARG A 228 -18.46 -3.00 -1.77
C ARG A 228 -19.60 -2.23 -1.13
N ARG A 229 -20.59 -2.94 -0.58
CA ARG A 229 -21.64 -2.36 0.23
C ARG A 229 -21.50 -2.81 1.67
N ASP A 230 -21.65 -1.88 2.62
CA ASP A 230 -21.52 -2.13 4.05
C ASP A 230 -22.83 -1.81 4.78
N TYR A 231 -23.27 -2.73 5.63
CA TYR A 231 -24.27 -2.48 6.66
C TYR A 231 -23.55 -2.22 8.00
N ILE A 232 -23.85 -1.10 8.64
CA ILE A 232 -23.30 -0.75 9.96
C ILE A 232 -24.22 -1.35 11.02
N ILE A 233 -23.68 -2.20 11.89
CA ILE A 233 -24.41 -2.76 13.02
C ILE A 233 -24.50 -1.68 14.10
N GLU A 234 -25.72 -1.29 14.45
CA GLU A 234 -26.01 -0.31 15.52
C GLU A 234 -26.63 -0.98 16.75
N ASP A 235 -27.18 -2.19 16.64
CA ASP A 235 -27.74 -2.94 17.76
C ASP A 235 -26.65 -3.28 18.79
N PRO A 236 -26.74 -2.74 20.03
CA PRO A 236 -25.73 -2.92 21.07
C PRO A 236 -25.53 -4.40 21.44
N GLU A 237 -26.61 -5.20 21.44
CA GLU A 237 -26.50 -6.61 21.78
C GLU A 237 -25.77 -7.40 20.69
N LEU A 238 -26.04 -7.12 19.42
CA LEU A 238 -25.33 -7.74 18.32
C LEU A 238 -23.84 -7.29 18.28
N ILE A 239 -23.56 -6.02 18.58
CA ILE A 239 -22.19 -5.51 18.77
C ILE A 239 -21.49 -6.32 19.88
N ARG A 240 -22.11 -6.45 21.06
CA ARG A 240 -21.57 -7.20 22.19
C ARG A 240 -21.30 -8.67 21.83
N GLN A 241 -22.19 -9.30 21.10
CA GLN A 241 -22.02 -10.69 20.65
C GLN A 241 -20.82 -10.87 19.72
N THR A 242 -20.57 -9.91 18.79
CA THR A 242 -19.36 -9.93 17.95
C THR A 242 -18.10 -9.70 18.78
N GLN A 243 -18.12 -8.73 19.70
CA GLN A 243 -17.00 -8.40 20.59
C GLN A 243 -16.56 -9.60 21.42
N ILE A 244 -17.49 -10.28 22.08
CA ILE A 244 -17.18 -11.45 22.92
C ILE A 244 -16.48 -12.55 22.12
N ARG A 245 -16.91 -12.83 20.89
CA ARG A 245 -16.31 -13.85 20.03
C ARG A 245 -14.90 -13.47 19.60
N VAL A 246 -14.70 -12.22 19.18
CA VAL A 246 -13.39 -11.69 18.79
C VAL A 246 -12.44 -11.68 19.99
N LEU A 247 -12.86 -11.16 21.15
CA LEU A 247 -12.07 -11.11 22.37
C LEU A 247 -11.64 -12.52 22.84
N ARG A 248 -12.51 -13.51 22.75
CA ARG A 248 -12.19 -14.86 23.22
C ARG A 248 -11.38 -15.68 22.23
N ARG A 249 -11.47 -15.42 20.93
CA ARG A 249 -10.95 -16.32 19.88
C ARG A 249 -9.86 -15.69 19.01
N ILE A 250 -9.80 -14.36 18.93
CA ILE A 250 -8.79 -13.65 18.12
C ILE A 250 -7.71 -13.00 19.00
N TYR A 251 -8.09 -12.29 20.05
CA TYR A 251 -7.10 -11.56 20.87
C TYR A 251 -5.98 -12.48 21.44
N PRO A 252 -6.29 -13.67 21.99
CA PRO A 252 -5.25 -14.58 22.47
C PRO A 252 -4.30 -15.04 21.37
N GLU A 253 -4.80 -15.24 20.15
CA GLU A 253 -3.99 -15.66 19.02
C GLU A 253 -3.08 -14.53 18.52
N ILE A 254 -3.56 -13.29 18.50
CA ILE A 254 -2.72 -12.11 18.22
C ILE A 254 -1.63 -11.96 19.28
N LEU A 255 -1.99 -12.08 20.56
CA LEU A 255 -1.01 -12.00 21.65
C LEU A 255 0.06 -13.09 21.52
N LYS A 256 -0.35 -14.33 21.24
CA LYS A 256 0.55 -15.49 21.09
C LYS A 256 1.56 -15.31 19.95
N VAL A 257 1.10 -14.82 18.78
CA VAL A 257 1.94 -14.80 17.57
C VAL A 257 2.71 -13.49 17.42
N TYR A 258 2.07 -12.36 17.76
CA TYR A 258 2.65 -11.04 17.51
C TYR A 258 3.11 -10.33 18.80
N SER A 259 2.94 -10.95 19.98
CA SER A 259 3.22 -10.31 21.28
C SER A 259 2.49 -8.96 21.43
N PHE A 260 1.30 -8.84 20.84
CA PHE A 260 0.49 -7.62 20.83
C PHE A 260 -0.82 -7.83 21.59
N ASN A 261 -1.07 -6.98 22.58
CA ASN A 261 -2.28 -7.02 23.39
C ASN A 261 -3.34 -6.09 22.80
N ALA A 262 -4.21 -6.58 21.93
CA ALA A 262 -5.36 -5.84 21.44
C ALA A 262 -6.35 -5.61 22.59
N THR A 263 -6.84 -4.36 22.75
CA THR A 263 -7.81 -3.99 23.80
C THR A 263 -9.05 -3.31 23.25
N ARG A 264 -9.03 -2.93 21.96
CA ARG A 264 -10.10 -2.18 21.31
C ARG A 264 -10.42 -2.72 19.94
N MET A 265 -11.68 -2.55 19.55
CA MET A 265 -12.22 -2.92 18.24
C MET A 265 -13.04 -1.76 17.68
N GLU A 266 -12.96 -1.53 16.37
CA GLU A 266 -13.80 -0.59 15.64
C GLU A 266 -14.38 -1.21 14.38
N ARG A 267 -15.41 -0.57 13.82
CA ARG A 267 -16.11 -0.98 12.60
C ARG A 267 -16.88 -2.29 12.74
N TYR A 268 -18.06 -2.17 13.29
CA TYR A 268 -19.01 -3.27 13.36
C TYR A 268 -19.84 -3.29 12.08
N ILE A 269 -19.26 -3.87 11.00
CA ILE A 269 -19.89 -3.86 9.69
C ILE A 269 -20.06 -5.26 9.13
N ILE A 270 -21.18 -5.48 8.45
CA ILE A 270 -21.37 -6.61 7.55
C ILE A 270 -21.16 -6.09 6.13
N ALA A 271 -20.10 -6.54 5.50
CA ALA A 271 -19.71 -6.16 4.15
C ALA A 271 -20.27 -7.16 3.13
N CYS A 272 -20.76 -6.68 2.02
CA CYS A 272 -21.19 -7.49 0.88
C CYS A 272 -20.37 -7.13 -0.37
N TYR A 273 -19.73 -8.14 -0.93
CA TYR A 273 -19.09 -8.09 -2.24
C TYR A 273 -19.92 -8.94 -3.19
N SER A 274 -20.65 -8.32 -4.11
CA SER A 274 -21.51 -8.99 -5.10
C SER A 274 -20.81 -9.15 -6.45
N ALA A 275 -21.03 -10.28 -7.11
CA ALA A 275 -20.61 -10.48 -8.50
C ALA A 275 -21.33 -9.52 -9.46
N GLU A 276 -22.58 -9.17 -9.19
CA GLU A 276 -23.35 -8.21 -10.00
C GLU A 276 -22.68 -6.84 -10.07
N ASP A 277 -22.04 -6.42 -8.98
CA ASP A 277 -21.30 -5.16 -8.88
C ASP A 277 -19.84 -5.32 -9.34
N ASN A 278 -19.38 -6.52 -9.70
CA ASN A 278 -17.95 -6.84 -9.89
C ASN A 278 -17.12 -6.36 -8.66
N ALA A 279 -17.64 -6.66 -7.47
CA ALA A 279 -17.15 -6.11 -6.22
C ALA A 279 -15.74 -6.62 -5.90
N HIS A 280 -14.88 -5.68 -5.51
CA HIS A 280 -13.46 -5.91 -5.26
C HIS A 280 -12.87 -4.80 -4.37
N PHE A 281 -11.63 -5.00 -3.93
CA PHE A 281 -10.84 -3.93 -3.35
C PHE A 281 -9.38 -4.10 -3.79
N ARG A 282 -8.87 -3.15 -4.57
CA ARG A 282 -7.50 -3.18 -5.07
C ARG A 282 -6.48 -3.09 -3.94
N ALA A 283 -5.24 -3.42 -4.23
CA ALA A 283 -4.15 -3.44 -3.28
C ALA A 283 -4.02 -2.10 -2.52
N HIS A 284 -4.04 -2.18 -1.18
CA HIS A 284 -3.98 -1.04 -0.27
C HIS A 284 -3.47 -1.48 1.11
N ARG A 285 -3.19 -0.49 1.97
CA ARG A 285 -2.88 -0.66 3.38
C ARG A 285 -3.91 0.12 4.19
N ASP A 286 -4.30 -0.39 5.35
CA ASP A 286 -5.43 0.16 6.11
C ASP A 286 -5.08 1.32 7.04
N ASN A 287 -3.78 1.60 7.25
CA ASN A 287 -3.29 2.55 8.26
C ASN A 287 -2.39 3.66 7.71
N THR A 288 -2.47 3.96 6.42
CA THR A 288 -1.56 4.92 5.75
C THR A 288 -2.04 6.37 5.81
N THR A 289 -3.25 6.65 6.29
CA THR A 289 -3.76 8.01 6.48
C THR A 289 -3.69 8.45 7.94
N LYS A 290 -3.72 9.77 8.20
CA LYS A 290 -3.75 10.30 9.57
C LYS A 290 -4.94 9.75 10.37
N GLY A 291 -6.12 9.71 9.76
CA GLY A 291 -7.35 9.21 10.41
C GLY A 291 -7.36 7.70 10.67
N THR A 292 -6.50 6.93 10.00
CA THR A 292 -6.44 5.46 10.15
C THR A 292 -5.15 4.95 10.80
N ALA A 293 -4.20 5.84 11.13
CA ALA A 293 -2.87 5.49 11.65
C ALA A 293 -2.89 4.68 12.97
N HIS A 294 -4.02 4.67 13.68
CA HIS A 294 -4.22 3.90 14.91
C HIS A 294 -4.49 2.41 14.67
N ARG A 295 -4.92 2.00 13.47
CA ARG A 295 -5.26 0.61 13.16
C ARG A 295 -4.02 -0.28 13.21
N ARG A 296 -4.12 -1.40 13.92
CA ARG A 296 -3.01 -2.35 14.08
C ARG A 296 -3.26 -3.64 13.33
N PHE A 297 -4.43 -4.24 13.52
CA PHE A 297 -4.81 -5.49 12.84
C PHE A 297 -6.13 -5.33 12.13
N ALA A 298 -6.20 -5.82 10.90
CA ALA A 298 -7.42 -6.04 10.15
C ALA A 298 -7.87 -7.49 10.35
N VAL A 299 -9.17 -7.67 10.43
CA VAL A 299 -9.83 -8.99 10.54
C VAL A 299 -10.81 -9.13 9.39
N SER A 300 -10.77 -10.26 8.69
CA SER A 300 -11.71 -10.59 7.64
C SER A 300 -12.33 -11.96 7.95
N ILE A 301 -13.56 -11.96 8.48
CA ILE A 301 -14.32 -13.17 8.80
C ILE A 301 -15.34 -13.40 7.69
N ASN A 302 -15.24 -14.53 6.97
CA ASN A 302 -16.25 -14.90 5.99
C ASN A 302 -17.52 -15.37 6.71
N LEU A 303 -18.70 -14.95 6.25
CA LEU A 303 -19.98 -15.32 6.81
C LEU A 303 -20.70 -16.41 6.00
N ASN A 304 -20.27 -16.62 4.76
CA ASN A 304 -20.83 -17.62 3.85
C ASN A 304 -19.75 -18.22 2.94
N SER A 305 -20.12 -19.21 2.11
CA SER A 305 -19.20 -19.90 1.18
C SER A 305 -19.67 -19.85 -0.29
N GLU A 306 -20.92 -19.45 -0.52
CA GLU A 306 -21.62 -19.52 -1.82
C GLU A 306 -21.21 -18.34 -2.72
N PHE A 307 -19.92 -18.24 -3.02
CA PHE A 307 -19.34 -17.25 -3.92
C PHE A 307 -18.04 -17.75 -4.54
N GLU A 308 -17.67 -17.21 -5.70
CA GLU A 308 -16.36 -17.41 -6.33
C GLU A 308 -15.60 -16.08 -6.44
N GLY A 309 -14.27 -16.14 -6.37
CA GLY A 309 -13.43 -14.96 -6.20
C GLY A 309 -13.54 -14.38 -4.80
N GLY A 310 -13.36 -13.07 -4.65
CA GLY A 310 -13.48 -12.37 -3.36
C GLY A 310 -12.45 -12.80 -2.31
N GLU A 311 -11.35 -13.41 -2.72
CA GLU A 311 -10.29 -13.89 -1.83
C GLU A 311 -9.37 -12.75 -1.39
N VAL A 312 -8.84 -12.87 -0.17
CA VAL A 312 -7.84 -11.92 0.35
C VAL A 312 -6.44 -12.38 -0.08
N SER A 313 -5.67 -11.50 -0.69
CA SER A 313 -4.29 -11.75 -1.11
C SER A 313 -3.31 -10.73 -0.55
N PHE A 314 -2.03 -11.12 -0.47
CA PHE A 314 -0.94 -10.29 0.04
C PHE A 314 0.19 -10.24 -1.00
N PRO A 315 0.13 -9.29 -1.96
CA PRO A 315 1.01 -9.28 -3.13
C PRO A 315 2.51 -9.31 -2.80
N GLU A 316 2.93 -8.69 -1.70
CA GLU A 316 4.33 -8.67 -1.24
C GLU A 316 4.89 -10.09 -0.96
N TYR A 317 4.01 -11.08 -0.74
CA TYR A 317 4.34 -12.43 -0.31
C TYR A 317 3.94 -13.51 -1.34
N GLY A 318 3.73 -13.11 -2.58
CA GLY A 318 3.43 -13.99 -3.70
C GLY A 318 1.94 -14.09 -4.04
N PRO A 319 1.56 -14.99 -4.95
CA PRO A 319 0.24 -15.04 -5.58
C PRO A 319 -0.84 -15.72 -4.71
N ARG A 320 -0.47 -16.27 -3.55
CA ARG A 320 -1.40 -17.03 -2.71
C ARG A 320 -2.52 -16.16 -2.19
N SER A 321 -3.76 -16.63 -2.33
CA SER A 321 -4.96 -16.02 -1.78
C SER A 321 -5.62 -16.89 -0.71
N PHE A 322 -6.52 -16.28 0.08
CA PHE A 322 -7.11 -16.90 1.26
C PHE A 322 -8.62 -16.73 1.25
N LYS A 323 -9.34 -17.84 1.31
CA LYS A 323 -10.80 -17.94 1.41
C LYS A 323 -11.16 -18.84 2.61
N PRO A 324 -11.20 -18.29 3.84
CA PRO A 324 -11.57 -19.09 5.00
C PRO A 324 -13.02 -19.58 4.88
N PRO A 325 -13.36 -20.74 5.53
CA PRO A 325 -14.73 -21.24 5.56
C PRO A 325 -15.64 -20.26 6.31
N PRO A 326 -16.99 -20.44 6.24
CA PRO A 326 -17.92 -19.64 7.04
C PRO A 326 -17.55 -19.64 8.52
N GLY A 327 -17.45 -18.45 9.13
CA GLY A 327 -16.98 -18.25 10.49
C GLY A 327 -15.46 -18.24 10.66
N GLY A 328 -14.71 -18.59 9.61
CA GLY A 328 -13.26 -18.51 9.60
C GLY A 328 -12.76 -17.12 9.28
N ALA A 329 -11.55 -16.80 9.73
CA ALA A 329 -10.94 -15.49 9.63
C ALA A 329 -9.51 -15.51 9.05
N VAL A 330 -9.18 -14.46 8.30
CA VAL A 330 -7.80 -14.02 8.03
C VAL A 330 -7.56 -12.77 8.87
N ILE A 331 -6.51 -12.77 9.71
CA ILE A 331 -6.13 -11.64 10.56
C ILE A 331 -4.70 -11.24 10.19
N PHE A 332 -4.48 -9.95 9.98
CA PHE A 332 -3.18 -9.45 9.51
C PHE A 332 -2.90 -8.02 9.99
N PRO A 333 -1.62 -7.63 10.13
CA PRO A 333 -1.25 -6.24 10.40
C PRO A 333 -1.76 -5.29 9.32
N CYS A 334 -2.38 -4.18 9.73
CA CYS A 334 -2.95 -3.17 8.81
C CYS A 334 -1.92 -2.53 7.87
N ALA A 335 -0.63 -2.65 8.19
CA ALA A 335 0.48 -2.19 7.36
C ALA A 335 0.83 -3.13 6.20
N LEU A 336 0.29 -4.35 6.14
CA LEU A 336 0.50 -5.24 5.01
C LEU A 336 -0.31 -4.78 3.79
N LEU A 337 0.35 -4.77 2.63
CA LEU A 337 -0.35 -4.58 1.36
C LEU A 337 -1.25 -5.79 1.11
N HIS A 338 -2.54 -5.55 0.92
CA HIS A 338 -3.51 -6.60 0.68
C HIS A 338 -4.56 -6.17 -0.33
N ALA A 339 -5.22 -7.13 -0.94
CA ALA A 339 -6.27 -6.92 -1.92
C ALA A 339 -7.39 -7.95 -1.73
N VAL A 340 -8.59 -7.60 -2.20
CA VAL A 340 -9.70 -8.53 -2.36
C VAL A 340 -9.96 -8.67 -3.86
N SER A 341 -9.81 -9.89 -4.38
CA SER A 341 -10.05 -10.18 -5.79
C SER A 341 -11.53 -9.93 -6.17
N PRO A 342 -11.84 -9.65 -7.44
CA PRO A 342 -13.21 -9.53 -7.88
C PRO A 342 -14.03 -10.79 -7.53
N VAL A 343 -15.25 -10.59 -7.03
CA VAL A 343 -16.24 -11.67 -6.90
C VAL A 343 -16.82 -11.93 -8.28
N THR A 344 -16.72 -13.18 -8.74
CA THR A 344 -17.12 -13.60 -10.10
C THR A 344 -18.44 -14.36 -10.13
N SER A 345 -18.88 -14.88 -8.98
CA SER A 345 -20.17 -15.57 -8.81
C SER A 345 -20.68 -15.40 -7.40
N GLY A 346 -21.98 -15.22 -7.22
CA GLY A 346 -22.63 -15.08 -5.93
C GLY A 346 -22.31 -13.78 -5.20
N SER A 347 -22.42 -13.82 -3.87
CA SER A 347 -22.14 -12.67 -2.99
C SER A 347 -21.34 -13.13 -1.77
N ARG A 348 -20.17 -12.52 -1.54
CA ARG A 348 -19.38 -12.73 -0.34
C ARG A 348 -19.85 -11.80 0.76
N TYR A 349 -20.32 -12.36 1.86
CA TYR A 349 -20.59 -11.63 3.09
C TYR A 349 -19.42 -11.79 4.07
N ALA A 350 -18.98 -10.69 4.68
CA ALA A 350 -17.86 -10.70 5.61
C ALA A 350 -18.05 -9.69 6.75
N PHE A 351 -17.59 -10.05 7.96
CA PHE A 351 -17.48 -9.14 9.08
C PHE A 351 -16.04 -8.62 9.16
N LEU A 352 -15.85 -7.27 9.14
CA LEU A 352 -14.55 -6.64 8.87
C LEU A 352 -14.16 -5.59 9.92
N PRO A 353 -13.85 -5.97 11.17
CA PRO A 353 -13.39 -5.04 12.19
C PRO A 353 -11.89 -4.74 12.09
N PHE A 354 -11.47 -3.63 12.72
CA PHE A 354 -10.07 -3.34 13.03
C PHE A 354 -9.82 -3.45 14.52
N LEU A 355 -8.63 -3.96 14.87
CA LEU A 355 -8.19 -4.13 16.25
C LEU A 355 -6.98 -3.23 16.52
N TYR A 356 -6.93 -2.70 17.74
CA TYR A 356 -5.84 -1.83 18.20
C TYR A 356 -5.78 -1.82 19.74
N ASP A 357 -4.80 -1.12 20.31
CA ASP A 357 -4.59 -1.01 21.75
C ASP A 357 -4.94 0.38 22.28
N ASP A 358 -4.82 0.57 23.58
CA ASP A 358 -5.12 1.85 24.24
C ASP A 358 -4.12 2.95 23.83
N GLU A 359 -2.87 2.62 23.50
CA GLU A 359 -1.91 3.60 23.00
C GLU A 359 -2.30 4.08 21.59
N ALA A 360 -2.74 3.18 20.74
CA ALA A 360 -3.28 3.55 19.42
C ALA A 360 -4.58 4.36 19.53
N ALA A 361 -5.40 4.15 20.57
CA ALA A 361 -6.57 4.97 20.84
C ALA A 361 -6.21 6.45 21.10
N LYS A 362 -5.11 6.70 21.81
CA LYS A 362 -4.58 8.06 22.01
C LYS A 362 -4.11 8.69 20.69
N VAL A 363 -3.46 7.89 19.83
CA VAL A 363 -3.08 8.33 18.47
C VAL A 363 -4.31 8.70 17.64
N ARG A 364 -5.37 7.87 17.71
CA ARG A 364 -6.65 8.13 17.03
C ARG A 364 -7.26 9.47 17.47
N GLU A 365 -7.34 9.72 18.78
CA GLU A 365 -7.85 10.97 19.34
C GLU A 365 -6.99 12.19 18.94
N ALA A 366 -5.66 12.08 19.04
CA ALA A 366 -4.74 13.15 18.65
C ALA A 366 -4.85 13.50 17.15
N ASN A 367 -5.26 12.55 16.33
CA ASN A 367 -5.44 12.70 14.88
C ASN A 367 -6.83 13.25 14.47
N ASN A 368 -7.77 13.48 15.41
CA ASN A 368 -9.06 14.11 15.13
C ASN A 368 -8.92 15.43 14.35
N LYS A 369 -7.89 16.21 14.64
CA LYS A 369 -7.59 17.48 13.95
C LYS A 369 -7.30 17.32 12.45
N PHE A 370 -7.00 16.12 11.99
CA PHE A 370 -6.74 15.79 10.59
C PHE A 370 -7.96 15.18 9.87
N LEU A 371 -9.07 14.97 10.57
CA LEU A 371 -10.28 14.45 9.94
C LEU A 371 -10.95 15.53 9.10
N GLY A 372 -11.43 15.15 7.92
CA GLY A 372 -12.21 15.95 7.02
C GLY A 372 -13.71 15.86 7.32
N GLU A 373 -14.52 16.51 6.49
CA GLU A 373 -15.97 16.47 6.60
C GLU A 373 -16.49 15.02 6.40
N GLY A 374 -17.52 14.66 7.18
CA GLY A 374 -18.12 13.31 7.12
C GLY A 374 -17.34 12.21 7.87
N VAL A 375 -16.24 12.54 8.58
CA VAL A 375 -15.52 11.59 9.42
C VAL A 375 -15.65 11.99 10.88
N GLU A 376 -16.24 11.11 11.71
CA GLU A 376 -16.52 11.38 13.11
C GLU A 376 -15.26 11.45 13.98
N ALA A 377 -15.25 12.40 14.91
CA ALA A 377 -14.19 12.53 15.91
C ALA A 377 -14.31 11.44 16.99
N TYR A 378 -13.17 10.95 17.45
CA TYR A 378 -13.04 9.90 18.45
C TYR A 378 -12.57 10.42 19.80
N ARG A 379 -13.04 9.82 20.91
CA ARG A 379 -12.54 10.08 22.27
C ARG A 379 -12.05 8.78 22.91
N ALA A 380 -10.78 8.77 23.30
CA ALA A 380 -10.13 7.58 23.86
C ALA A 380 -10.69 7.17 25.23
N SER A 381 -11.24 8.11 26.00
CA SER A 381 -11.88 7.88 27.30
C SER A 381 -13.21 7.14 27.21
N GLN A 382 -13.87 7.13 26.07
CA GLN A 382 -15.04 6.33 25.82
C GLN A 382 -14.57 4.88 25.54
N LYS A 383 -14.49 4.04 26.61
CA LYS A 383 -14.58 2.59 26.38
C LYS A 383 -15.96 2.32 25.79
N ALA A 384 -16.04 1.60 24.71
CA ALA A 384 -17.31 0.99 24.32
C ALA A 384 -17.78 0.15 25.52
N GLU A 385 -18.89 0.57 26.14
CA GLU A 385 -19.56 -0.14 27.24
C GLU A 385 -20.02 -1.53 26.78
#